data_e2412e9bef4c6d8a5bc00cd7d26e2856
#
_entry.id   e2412e9bef4c6d8a5bc00cd7d26e2856
#
_cell.length_a   1.000
_cell.length_b   1.000
_cell.length_c   1.000
_cell.angle_alpha   90.00
_cell.angle_beta   90.00
_cell.angle_gamma   90.00
#
_symmetry.space_group_name_H-M   'P 1'
#
loop_
_entity.id
_entity.type
_entity.pdbx_description
1 polymer ?
#
loop_
_entity_poly.entity_id
_entity_poly.type
_entity_poly.pdbx_seq_one_letter_code
_entity_poly.pdbx_strand_id
1 'polypeptide(L)'
;MTIKQLLHAQPGPLRTAVLALLIGCVSPGIRASGGEPTAGVATFSDILALEARSPSAEEAYGPDLLQTTLLFGSAGSTKRQVVLIHGGCWSNQYTRAHITPLASALADAGFTVWVPEYRRVGDVGGGWPGTYQDVAAAINYVSGKLRTLPIVIGHSAGGHLALLAAADPAVALAGVIGLAAITDLSVYSQQDGSCPAMAQELMGASYTDSPEHYRAASVLSSAFTVPAYLIAGSLDEIVGDDQLAGFGSNQIVRIPDAGHFDLIHPESTAFNKLVDILLSLSQ
;
A
#
# COMPACT_ATOMS: atom_id res chain seq x y z
N MET A 1 -65.18 -3.90 -7.92
CA MET A 1 -65.49 -4.86 -8.99
C MET A 1 -64.32 -5.82 -9.03
N THR A 2 -64.29 -6.84 -8.23
CA THR A 2 -64.91 -8.18 -8.22
C THR A 2 -64.83 -8.90 -9.56
N ILE A 3 -64.19 -10.04 -9.48
CA ILE A 3 -64.58 -11.36 -9.95
C ILE A 3 -63.32 -12.11 -10.36
N LYS A 4 -62.77 -13.03 -9.55
CA LYS A 4 -63.12 -14.43 -9.22
C LYS A 4 -62.98 -15.39 -10.41
N GLN A 5 -61.97 -16.28 -10.29
CA GLN A 5 -62.06 -17.75 -10.22
C GLN A 5 -62.29 -18.52 -11.51
N LEU A 6 -61.43 -19.53 -11.73
CA LEU A 6 -61.77 -20.97 -11.86
C LEU A 6 -60.45 -21.69 -12.34
N LEU A 7 -59.81 -22.53 -11.56
CA LEU A 7 -60.05 -23.92 -11.11
C LEU A 7 -59.76 -25.00 -12.20
N HIS A 8 -58.80 -25.85 -11.80
CA HIS A 8 -58.69 -27.32 -11.97
C HIS A 8 -58.21 -27.87 -13.33
N ALA A 9 -57.15 -28.68 -13.37
CA ALA A 9 -57.15 -30.10 -13.02
C ALA A 9 -55.77 -30.75 -13.19
N GLN A 10 -55.38 -31.59 -12.27
CA GLN A 10 -54.38 -32.67 -12.44
C GLN A 10 -55.03 -33.89 -13.09
N PRO A 11 -54.33 -34.86 -13.70
CA PRO A 11 -53.71 -35.94 -12.94
C PRO A 11 -52.40 -36.52 -13.50
N GLY A 12 -51.59 -37.14 -12.64
CA GLY A 12 -50.53 -38.10 -12.96
C GLY A 12 -51.07 -39.51 -13.18
N PRO A 13 -50.30 -40.61 -12.99
CA PRO A 13 -48.88 -40.91 -13.21
C PRO A 13 -48.66 -42.13 -14.13
N LEU A 14 -47.43 -42.41 -14.60
CA LEU A 14 -47.03 -43.81 -14.91
C LEU A 14 -45.52 -44.02 -14.70
N ARG A 15 -45.25 -45.01 -13.90
CA ARG A 15 -43.93 -45.62 -13.63
C ARG A 15 -43.50 -46.48 -14.81
N THR A 16 -42.23 -46.40 -15.17
CA THR A 16 -41.54 -47.58 -15.68
C THR A 16 -40.06 -47.51 -15.27
N ALA A 17 -39.63 -48.44 -14.47
CA ALA A 17 -38.23 -48.66 -14.10
C ALA A 17 -37.59 -49.49 -15.21
N VAL A 18 -36.39 -49.02 -15.66
CA VAL A 18 -35.47 -49.86 -16.41
C VAL A 18 -34.12 -49.82 -15.69
N LEU A 19 -33.77 -50.97 -15.14
CA LEU A 19 -32.51 -51.32 -14.54
C LEU A 19 -31.52 -51.68 -15.65
N ALA A 20 -30.48 -50.90 -15.85
CA ALA A 20 -29.39 -51.26 -16.72
C ALA A 20 -28.09 -51.28 -15.89
N LEU A 21 -27.59 -52.50 -15.68
CA LEU A 21 -26.25 -52.82 -15.17
C LEU A 21 -25.24 -52.40 -16.24
N LEU A 22 -24.28 -51.55 -15.92
CA LEU A 22 -23.06 -51.35 -16.73
C LEU A 22 -21.83 -51.49 -15.87
N ILE A 23 -21.08 -52.46 -16.28
CA ILE A 23 -19.81 -52.96 -15.80
C ILE A 23 -18.75 -51.85 -15.87
N GLY A 24 -17.97 -51.74 -14.79
CA GLY A 24 -16.87 -50.78 -14.68
C GLY A 24 -15.71 -51.09 -15.63
N CYS A 25 -15.27 -50.05 -16.33
CA CYS A 25 -13.89 -49.96 -16.81
C CYS A 25 -13.16 -48.92 -15.96
N VAL A 26 -12.29 -49.43 -15.08
CA VAL A 26 -11.33 -48.59 -14.36
C VAL A 26 -10.19 -48.30 -15.32
N SER A 27 -10.15 -47.06 -15.84
CA SER A 27 -8.99 -46.53 -16.52
C SER A 27 -8.07 -45.91 -15.45
N PRO A 28 -6.73 -46.15 -15.53
CA PRO A 28 -5.80 -45.56 -14.59
C PRO A 28 -5.76 -44.03 -14.83
N GLY A 29 -6.13 -43.29 -13.80
CA GLY A 29 -6.09 -41.84 -13.82
C GLY A 29 -4.68 -41.33 -14.08
N ILE A 30 -4.53 -40.59 -15.15
CA ILE A 30 -3.40 -39.67 -15.35
C ILE A 30 -3.53 -38.63 -14.25
N ARG A 31 -2.66 -38.67 -13.25
CA ARG A 31 -2.43 -37.54 -12.35
C ARG A 31 -1.90 -36.42 -13.21
N ALA A 32 -2.75 -35.43 -13.48
CA ALA A 32 -2.27 -34.13 -13.86
C ALA A 32 -1.40 -33.63 -12.70
N SER A 33 -0.11 -33.48 -12.95
CA SER A 33 0.79 -32.74 -12.10
C SER A 33 0.24 -31.30 -12.10
N GLY A 34 -0.50 -30.96 -11.06
CA GLY A 34 -0.84 -29.58 -10.77
C GLY A 34 0.47 -28.88 -10.44
N GLY A 35 1.09 -28.28 -11.45
CA GLY A 35 2.00 -27.19 -11.22
C GLY A 35 1.17 -26.10 -10.55
N GLU A 36 1.56 -25.68 -9.34
CA GLU A 36 1.04 -24.43 -8.79
C GLU A 36 1.25 -23.35 -9.86
N PRO A 37 0.24 -22.50 -10.12
CA PRO A 37 0.49 -21.36 -10.99
C PRO A 37 1.67 -20.62 -10.36
N THR A 38 2.76 -20.46 -11.08
CA THR A 38 3.78 -19.48 -10.76
C THR A 38 3.04 -18.14 -10.86
N ALA A 39 2.59 -17.62 -9.71
CA ALA A 39 1.99 -16.32 -9.64
C ALA A 39 3.04 -15.35 -10.20
N GLY A 40 2.76 -14.73 -11.32
CA GLY A 40 3.61 -13.67 -11.86
C GLY A 40 3.66 -12.53 -10.84
N VAL A 41 4.68 -11.70 -10.94
CA VAL A 41 4.82 -10.48 -10.15
C VAL A 41 3.56 -9.62 -10.32
N ALA A 42 2.98 -9.13 -9.22
CA ALA A 42 1.77 -8.31 -9.25
C ALA A 42 2.02 -7.01 -10.03
N THR A 43 1.09 -6.67 -10.89
CA THR A 43 1.09 -5.42 -11.66
C THR A 43 0.26 -4.34 -10.97
N PHE A 44 0.39 -3.08 -11.40
CA PHE A 44 -0.47 -2.00 -10.92
C PHE A 44 -1.97 -2.27 -11.23
N SER A 45 -2.25 -2.89 -12.38
CA SER A 45 -3.63 -3.28 -12.73
C SER A 45 -4.22 -4.31 -11.79
N ASP A 46 -3.40 -5.24 -11.28
CA ASP A 46 -3.84 -6.23 -10.30
C ASP A 46 -4.21 -5.55 -8.98
N ILE A 47 -3.43 -4.55 -8.55
CA ILE A 47 -3.76 -3.75 -7.36
C ILE A 47 -5.06 -2.97 -7.54
N LEU A 48 -5.29 -2.38 -8.71
CA LEU A 48 -6.52 -1.64 -9.01
C LEU A 48 -7.76 -2.54 -9.08
N ALA A 49 -7.60 -3.83 -9.34
CA ALA A 49 -8.69 -4.82 -9.36
C ALA A 49 -9.09 -5.30 -7.96
N LEU A 50 -8.29 -5.01 -6.94
CA LEU A 50 -8.59 -5.43 -5.55
C LEU A 50 -9.72 -4.59 -4.96
N GLU A 51 -10.60 -5.26 -4.24
CA GLU A 51 -11.65 -4.60 -3.47
C GLU A 51 -11.12 -4.11 -2.12
N ALA A 52 -11.58 -2.95 -1.71
CA ALA A 52 -11.36 -2.42 -0.37
C ALA A 52 -12.69 -2.16 0.33
N ARG A 53 -12.73 -2.33 1.64
CA ARG A 53 -13.88 -1.87 2.42
C ARG A 53 -14.00 -0.35 2.32
N SER A 54 -15.23 0.15 2.47
CA SER A 54 -15.43 1.58 2.64
C SER A 54 -14.73 2.08 3.91
N PRO A 55 -14.08 3.25 3.87
CA PRO A 55 -13.53 3.86 5.07
C PRO A 55 -14.65 4.16 6.08
N SER A 56 -14.33 4.13 7.36
CA SER A 56 -15.28 4.47 8.43
C SER A 56 -15.47 5.97 8.59
N ALA A 57 -14.51 6.78 8.15
CA ALA A 57 -14.58 8.23 8.12
C ALA A 57 -13.59 8.80 7.08
N GLU A 58 -13.84 10.05 6.71
CA GLU A 58 -12.89 10.92 6.03
C GLU A 58 -12.80 12.23 6.81
N GLU A 59 -11.57 12.72 7.06
CA GLU A 59 -11.33 13.91 7.86
C GLU A 59 -10.34 14.84 7.17
N ALA A 60 -10.58 16.16 7.21
CA ALA A 60 -9.63 17.14 6.72
C ALA A 60 -8.52 17.37 7.77
N TYR A 61 -7.26 17.39 7.32
CA TYR A 61 -6.11 17.78 8.14
C TYR A 61 -5.54 19.15 7.76
N GLY A 62 -6.07 19.79 6.71
CA GLY A 62 -5.69 21.10 6.23
C GLY A 62 -6.80 21.75 5.42
N PRO A 63 -6.57 22.96 4.90
CA PRO A 63 -7.58 23.77 4.20
C PRO A 63 -7.80 23.37 2.73
N ASP A 64 -6.88 22.63 2.12
CA ASP A 64 -6.98 22.18 0.73
C ASP A 64 -7.86 20.93 0.62
N LEU A 65 -8.58 20.79 -0.50
CA LEU A 65 -9.46 19.64 -0.75
C LEU A 65 -8.71 18.29 -0.79
N LEU A 66 -7.42 18.31 -1.12
CA LEU A 66 -6.56 17.12 -1.10
C LEU A 66 -5.98 16.84 0.29
N GLN A 67 -6.07 17.80 1.22
CA GLN A 67 -5.58 17.62 2.58
C GLN A 67 -6.61 16.90 3.45
N THR A 68 -6.96 15.67 3.06
CA THR A 68 -7.90 14.80 3.77
C THR A 68 -7.26 13.44 4.07
N THR A 69 -7.74 12.75 5.09
CA THR A 69 -7.32 11.40 5.43
C THR A 69 -8.51 10.47 5.59
N LEU A 70 -8.45 9.28 4.98
CA LEU A 70 -9.43 8.21 5.20
C LEU A 70 -9.07 7.45 6.47
N LEU A 71 -10.09 7.00 7.20
CA LEU A 71 -9.93 6.16 8.38
C LEU A 71 -10.50 4.75 8.10
N PHE A 72 -9.69 3.72 8.30
CA PHE A 72 -10.10 2.33 8.32
C PHE A 72 -9.97 1.79 9.75
N GLY A 73 -11.06 1.28 10.30
CA GLY A 73 -11.15 0.88 11.70
C GLY A 73 -11.93 1.88 12.52
N SER A 74 -11.61 2.02 13.81
CA SER A 74 -12.33 2.90 14.75
C SER A 74 -11.43 3.96 15.34
N ALA A 75 -11.77 5.22 15.17
CA ALA A 75 -11.14 6.33 15.86
C ALA A 75 -11.33 6.15 17.39
N GLY A 76 -10.27 6.40 18.17
CA GLY A 76 -10.32 6.22 19.62
C GLY A 76 -10.14 4.77 20.10
N SER A 77 -9.92 3.82 19.20
CA SER A 77 -9.47 2.47 19.54
C SER A 77 -8.14 2.52 20.29
N THR A 78 -7.96 1.62 21.26
CA THR A 78 -6.66 1.31 21.85
C THR A 78 -5.78 0.46 20.93
N LYS A 79 -6.28 0.16 19.73
CA LYS A 79 -5.55 -0.58 18.69
C LYS A 79 -4.35 0.22 18.21
N ARG A 80 -3.40 -0.50 17.68
CA ARG A 80 -2.18 0.05 17.06
C ARG A 80 -2.55 0.94 15.89
N GLN A 81 -1.99 2.15 15.88
CA GLN A 81 -2.30 3.18 14.91
C GLN A 81 -1.27 3.18 13.79
N VAL A 82 -1.73 3.25 12.56
CA VAL A 82 -0.90 3.29 11.36
C VAL A 82 -1.30 4.48 10.51
N VAL A 83 -0.32 5.22 9.98
CA VAL A 83 -0.52 6.16 8.89
C VAL A 83 0.10 5.54 7.64
N LEU A 84 -0.69 5.34 6.59
CA LEU A 84 -0.28 4.67 5.35
C LEU A 84 -0.24 5.66 4.19
N ILE A 85 0.97 5.97 3.71
CA ILE A 85 1.24 6.96 2.66
C ILE A 85 1.35 6.25 1.31
N HIS A 86 0.51 6.66 0.36
CA HIS A 86 0.49 6.07 -0.98
C HIS A 86 1.68 6.53 -1.84
N GLY A 87 2.01 5.72 -2.85
CA GLY A 87 3.00 6.01 -3.88
C GLY A 87 2.41 6.71 -5.11
N GLY A 88 3.04 6.46 -6.27
CA GLY A 88 2.62 7.02 -7.57
C GLY A 88 3.55 8.14 -8.06
N CYS A 89 4.85 7.97 -7.84
CA CYS A 89 5.90 8.86 -8.38
C CYS A 89 5.66 10.35 -8.08
N TRP A 90 5.06 10.67 -6.95
CA TRP A 90 4.66 12.05 -6.55
C TRP A 90 3.74 12.76 -7.54
N SER A 91 3.15 12.05 -8.51
CA SER A 91 2.31 12.60 -9.58
C SER A 91 0.83 12.59 -9.20
N ASN A 92 0.10 13.65 -9.56
CA ASN A 92 -1.34 13.74 -9.33
C ASN A 92 -2.19 12.82 -10.24
N GLN A 93 -1.54 12.07 -11.13
CA GLN A 93 -2.19 10.98 -11.89
C GLN A 93 -2.57 9.79 -10.99
N TYR A 94 -1.96 9.69 -9.80
CA TYR A 94 -2.19 8.60 -8.85
C TYR A 94 -2.74 9.16 -7.55
N THR A 95 -3.75 8.52 -7.01
CA THR A 95 -4.39 8.90 -5.74
C THR A 95 -4.21 7.79 -4.71
N ARG A 96 -4.55 8.07 -3.46
CA ARG A 96 -4.57 7.06 -2.39
C ARG A 96 -5.47 5.85 -2.67
N ALA A 97 -6.32 5.88 -3.70
CA ALA A 97 -7.25 4.80 -4.01
C ALA A 97 -6.55 3.44 -4.16
N HIS A 98 -5.37 3.40 -4.83
CA HIS A 98 -4.66 2.15 -5.07
C HIS A 98 -4.06 1.50 -3.81
N ILE A 99 -3.93 2.23 -2.69
CA ILE A 99 -3.40 1.66 -1.44
C ILE A 99 -4.50 1.30 -0.44
N THR A 100 -5.77 1.62 -0.74
CA THR A 100 -6.89 1.31 0.15
C THR A 100 -7.13 -0.19 0.36
N PRO A 101 -6.85 -1.11 -0.59
CA PRO A 101 -6.90 -2.54 -0.31
C PRO A 101 -5.96 -2.97 0.82
N LEU A 102 -4.72 -2.46 0.83
CA LEU A 102 -3.76 -2.71 1.92
C LEU A 102 -4.28 -2.12 3.24
N ALA A 103 -4.82 -0.90 3.23
CA ALA A 103 -5.40 -0.29 4.42
C ALA A 103 -6.56 -1.12 4.99
N SER A 104 -7.42 -1.64 4.12
CA SER A 104 -8.52 -2.54 4.49
C SER A 104 -8.01 -3.82 5.16
N ALA A 105 -7.02 -4.47 4.56
CA ALA A 105 -6.43 -5.70 5.10
C ALA A 105 -5.72 -5.48 6.45
N LEU A 106 -5.00 -4.37 6.61
CA LEU A 106 -4.40 -4.00 7.89
C LEU A 106 -5.47 -3.73 8.96
N ALA A 107 -6.60 -3.13 8.59
CA ALA A 107 -7.71 -2.94 9.51
C ALA A 107 -8.36 -4.27 9.92
N ASP A 108 -8.43 -5.26 9.02
CA ASP A 108 -8.87 -6.63 9.32
C ASP A 108 -7.87 -7.36 10.22
N ALA A 109 -6.57 -7.09 10.06
CA ALA A 109 -5.51 -7.59 10.94
C ALA A 109 -5.47 -6.91 12.33
N GLY A 110 -6.39 -5.98 12.59
CA GLY A 110 -6.59 -5.39 13.92
C GLY A 110 -5.90 -4.04 14.14
N PHE A 111 -5.43 -3.38 13.10
CA PHE A 111 -4.90 -2.02 13.17
C PHE A 111 -6.00 -0.97 12.96
N THR A 112 -5.71 0.27 13.32
CA THR A 112 -6.47 1.44 12.87
C THR A 112 -5.60 2.18 11.87
N VAL A 113 -6.08 2.36 10.65
CA VAL A 113 -5.27 2.86 9.53
C VAL A 113 -5.80 4.18 9.01
N TRP A 114 -4.94 5.18 8.96
CA TRP A 114 -5.18 6.49 8.40
C TRP A 114 -4.47 6.58 7.04
N VAL A 115 -5.21 6.96 5.99
CA VAL A 115 -4.69 7.03 4.62
C VAL A 115 -4.86 8.45 4.10
N PRO A 116 -3.85 9.32 4.30
CA PRO A 116 -3.92 10.68 3.78
C PRO A 116 -3.82 10.70 2.25
N GLU A 117 -4.52 11.67 1.65
CA GLU A 117 -4.21 12.23 0.36
C GLU A 117 -3.29 13.43 0.59
N TYR A 118 -2.53 13.85 -0.40
CA TYR A 118 -1.62 14.99 -0.33
C TYR A 118 -1.47 15.63 -1.71
N ARG A 119 -1.10 16.91 -1.78
CA ARG A 119 -0.84 17.61 -3.04
C ARG A 119 0.45 17.10 -3.68
N ARG A 120 0.41 16.84 -4.96
CA ARG A 120 1.47 16.20 -5.76
C ARG A 120 1.90 17.12 -6.90
N VAL A 121 2.91 16.73 -7.64
CA VAL A 121 3.27 17.37 -8.91
C VAL A 121 2.05 17.39 -9.82
N GLY A 122 1.72 18.58 -10.35
CA GLY A 122 0.49 18.84 -11.10
C GLY A 122 -0.65 19.43 -10.29
N ASP A 123 -0.60 19.38 -8.95
CA ASP A 123 -1.55 20.07 -8.08
C ASP A 123 -1.01 21.44 -7.65
N VAL A 124 -1.90 22.42 -7.43
CA VAL A 124 -1.48 23.73 -6.90
C VAL A 124 -0.90 23.58 -5.51
N GLY A 125 0.34 23.99 -5.32
CA GLY A 125 1.09 23.85 -4.07
C GLY A 125 1.73 22.47 -3.85
N GLY A 126 1.61 21.55 -4.81
CA GLY A 126 2.40 20.31 -4.86
C GLY A 126 3.84 20.58 -5.34
N GLY A 127 4.65 19.52 -5.41
CA GLY A 127 6.09 19.63 -5.62
C GLY A 127 6.86 19.81 -4.31
N TRP A 128 8.19 19.86 -4.37
CA TRP A 128 9.04 20.07 -3.21
C TRP A 128 9.07 21.55 -2.78
N PRO A 129 8.92 21.89 -1.48
CA PRO A 129 8.66 20.99 -0.36
C PRO A 129 7.17 20.75 -0.05
N GLY A 130 6.22 21.30 -0.84
CA GLY A 130 4.78 21.31 -0.54
C GLY A 130 4.18 19.91 -0.36
N THR A 131 4.56 18.97 -1.23
CA THR A 131 4.13 17.56 -1.12
C THR A 131 4.57 16.93 0.21
N TYR A 132 5.81 17.15 0.64
CA TYR A 132 6.30 16.68 1.92
C TYR A 132 5.60 17.36 3.11
N GLN A 133 5.38 18.68 3.02
CA GLN A 133 4.70 19.43 4.08
C GLN A 133 3.28 18.92 4.34
N ASP A 134 2.57 18.50 3.30
CA ASP A 134 1.24 17.90 3.45
C ASP A 134 1.31 16.56 4.20
N VAL A 135 2.26 15.71 3.86
CA VAL A 135 2.46 14.42 4.54
C VAL A 135 2.84 14.62 6.01
N ALA A 136 3.77 15.53 6.29
CA ALA A 136 4.16 15.88 7.67
C ALA A 136 2.96 16.43 8.47
N ALA A 137 2.16 17.29 7.86
CA ALA A 137 0.94 17.83 8.47
C ALA A 137 -0.10 16.73 8.75
N ALA A 138 -0.30 15.80 7.82
CA ALA A 138 -1.21 14.67 8.00
C ALA A 138 -0.78 13.76 9.15
N ILE A 139 0.51 13.43 9.24
CA ILE A 139 1.05 12.60 10.33
C ILE A 139 0.86 13.32 11.67
N ASN A 140 1.21 14.60 11.75
CA ASN A 140 1.06 15.38 12.97
C ASN A 140 -0.42 15.56 13.39
N TYR A 141 -1.33 15.72 12.40
CA TYR A 141 -2.77 15.74 12.66
C TYR A 141 -3.26 14.45 13.32
N VAL A 142 -2.85 13.30 12.76
CA VAL A 142 -3.19 11.98 13.32
C VAL A 142 -2.57 11.83 14.72
N SER A 143 -1.28 12.12 14.88
CA SER A 143 -0.56 12.02 16.16
C SER A 143 -1.19 12.87 17.24
N GLY A 144 -1.65 14.07 16.90
CA GLY A 144 -2.34 14.96 17.84
C GLY A 144 -3.70 14.45 18.35
N LYS A 145 -4.31 13.49 17.63
CA LYS A 145 -5.58 12.85 18.04
C LYS A 145 -5.38 11.61 18.89
N LEU A 146 -4.18 11.06 18.95
CA LEU A 146 -3.91 9.75 19.53
C LEU A 146 -3.25 9.89 20.90
N ARG A 147 -3.42 8.85 21.73
CA ARG A 147 -2.69 8.70 22.99
C ARG A 147 -1.29 8.10 22.82
N THR A 148 -1.09 7.38 21.70
CA THR A 148 0.17 6.73 21.33
C THR A 148 0.53 7.17 19.92
N LEU A 149 1.81 7.40 19.66
CA LEU A 149 2.26 7.79 18.34
C LEU A 149 2.00 6.69 17.29
N PRO A 150 1.64 7.04 16.06
CA PRO A 150 1.42 6.07 15.00
C PRO A 150 2.74 5.51 14.45
N ILE A 151 2.68 4.32 13.88
CA ILE A 151 3.71 3.82 12.96
C ILE A 151 3.35 4.33 11.57
N VAL A 152 4.32 4.89 10.86
CA VAL A 152 4.11 5.38 9.49
C VAL A 152 4.61 4.35 8.49
N ILE A 153 3.78 4.01 7.52
CA ILE A 153 4.13 3.12 6.41
C ILE A 153 4.02 3.95 5.13
N GLY A 154 4.97 3.79 4.22
CA GLY A 154 4.86 4.41 2.91
C GLY A 154 5.32 3.47 1.80
N HIS A 155 4.66 3.53 0.64
CA HIS A 155 5.01 2.75 -0.53
C HIS A 155 5.66 3.61 -1.60
N SER A 156 6.80 3.18 -2.18
CA SER A 156 7.45 3.85 -3.32
C SER A 156 7.76 5.32 -3.00
N ALA A 157 7.25 6.26 -3.79
CA ALA A 157 7.29 7.70 -3.51
C ALA A 157 6.70 8.08 -2.13
N GLY A 158 5.65 7.37 -1.69
CA GLY A 158 5.10 7.54 -0.34
C GLY A 158 6.05 6.99 0.74
N GLY A 159 6.85 5.96 0.41
CA GLY A 159 7.93 5.46 1.26
C GLY A 159 9.02 6.52 1.47
N HIS A 160 9.39 7.21 0.42
CA HIS A 160 10.29 8.37 0.48
C HIS A 160 9.77 9.43 1.45
N LEU A 161 8.50 9.85 1.29
CA LEU A 161 7.88 10.88 2.13
C LEU A 161 7.75 10.43 3.60
N ALA A 162 7.43 9.14 3.82
CA ALA A 162 7.37 8.56 5.16
C ALA A 162 8.72 8.56 5.88
N LEU A 163 9.77 8.19 5.17
CA LEU A 163 11.13 8.18 5.70
C LEU A 163 11.65 9.60 5.99
N LEU A 164 11.36 10.57 5.11
CA LEU A 164 11.65 11.98 5.39
C LEU A 164 10.96 12.45 6.67
N ALA A 165 9.69 12.10 6.85
CA ALA A 165 8.94 12.43 8.06
C ALA A 165 9.57 11.82 9.33
N ALA A 166 10.11 10.60 9.23
CA ALA A 166 10.79 9.95 10.35
C ALA A 166 12.16 10.55 10.68
N ALA A 167 12.78 11.24 9.71
CA ALA A 167 14.03 11.99 9.90
C ALA A 167 13.79 13.43 10.40
N ASP A 168 12.56 13.94 10.33
CA ASP A 168 12.19 15.29 10.76
C ASP A 168 11.80 15.30 12.26
N PRO A 169 12.54 15.98 13.12
CA PRO A 169 12.23 16.04 14.56
C PRO A 169 10.90 16.78 14.84
N ALA A 170 10.34 17.51 13.90
CA ALA A 170 9.04 18.17 14.03
C ALA A 170 7.85 17.24 13.78
N VAL A 171 8.09 16.00 13.33
CA VAL A 171 7.05 15.01 13.06
C VAL A 171 7.04 13.92 14.13
N ALA A 172 5.92 13.77 14.80
CA ALA A 172 5.79 12.83 15.92
C ALA A 172 5.26 11.47 15.43
N LEU A 173 6.11 10.43 15.45
CA LEU A 173 5.78 9.05 15.10
C LEU A 173 6.58 8.04 15.93
N ALA A 174 6.11 6.79 16.02
CA ALA A 174 6.73 5.73 16.81
C ALA A 174 7.72 4.85 16.03
N GLY A 175 7.63 4.85 14.72
CA GLY A 175 8.47 4.06 13.83
C GLY A 175 8.03 4.22 12.37
N VAL A 176 8.89 3.83 11.44
CA VAL A 176 8.62 3.94 10.00
C VAL A 176 8.93 2.65 9.25
N ILE A 177 8.13 2.34 8.25
CA ILE A 177 8.33 1.20 7.35
C ILE A 177 8.21 1.70 5.91
N GLY A 178 9.28 1.61 5.14
CA GLY A 178 9.28 1.86 3.71
C GLY A 178 9.06 0.58 2.91
N LEU A 179 8.01 0.54 2.10
CA LEU A 179 7.74 -0.53 1.14
C LEU A 179 8.24 -0.08 -0.22
N ALA A 180 9.25 -0.72 -0.80
CA ALA A 180 9.91 -0.26 -2.02
C ALA A 180 10.23 1.24 -1.98
N ALA A 181 10.73 1.73 -0.84
CA ALA A 181 10.91 3.17 -0.63
C ALA A 181 12.10 3.72 -1.40
N ILE A 182 11.92 4.89 -2.02
CA ILE A 182 13.02 5.67 -2.58
C ILE A 182 13.70 6.38 -1.41
N THR A 183 15.01 6.19 -1.25
CA THR A 183 15.78 6.71 -0.10
C THR A 183 16.80 7.78 -0.51
N ASP A 184 17.43 7.61 -1.67
CA ASP A 184 18.34 8.57 -2.26
C ASP A 184 17.78 9.14 -3.55
N LEU A 185 17.14 10.30 -3.44
CA LEU A 185 16.54 10.97 -4.58
C LEU A 185 17.59 11.45 -5.60
N SER A 186 18.81 11.72 -5.13
CA SER A 186 19.93 12.15 -6.01
C SER A 186 20.39 11.01 -6.92
N VAL A 187 20.42 9.79 -6.44
CA VAL A 187 20.71 8.60 -7.24
C VAL A 187 19.53 8.23 -8.11
N TYR A 188 18.32 8.18 -7.52
CA TYR A 188 17.11 7.76 -8.22
C TYR A 188 16.77 8.64 -9.41
N SER A 189 16.84 9.95 -9.29
CA SER A 189 16.46 10.90 -10.34
C SER A 189 17.35 10.87 -11.58
N GLN A 190 18.51 10.21 -11.51
CA GLN A 190 19.44 10.08 -12.61
C GLN A 190 19.27 8.77 -13.40
N GLN A 191 18.35 7.91 -12.98
CA GLN A 191 18.01 6.68 -13.67
C GLN A 191 17.08 6.95 -14.86
N ASP A 192 17.00 6.01 -15.79
CA ASP A 192 16.03 6.03 -16.87
C ASP A 192 14.65 5.60 -16.35
N GLY A 193 13.61 6.23 -16.87
CA GLY A 193 12.22 5.85 -16.55
C GLY A 193 11.31 7.03 -16.21
N SER A 194 10.00 6.77 -16.20
CA SER A 194 9.00 7.81 -15.95
C SER A 194 8.99 8.28 -14.49
N CYS A 195 9.21 7.39 -13.54
CA CYS A 195 9.21 7.72 -12.12
C CYS A 195 10.49 8.49 -11.71
N PRO A 196 11.71 8.11 -12.16
CA PRO A 196 12.90 8.97 -12.02
C PRO A 196 12.77 10.36 -12.65
N ALA A 197 12.17 10.47 -13.84
CA ALA A 197 11.90 11.77 -14.46
C ALA A 197 10.95 12.61 -13.60
N MET A 198 9.93 12.01 -13.00
CA MET A 198 8.99 12.69 -12.09
C MET A 198 9.66 13.18 -10.80
N ALA A 199 10.78 12.57 -10.36
CA ALA A 199 11.56 13.09 -9.26
C ALA A 199 12.18 14.47 -9.59
N GLN A 200 12.55 14.71 -10.86
CA GLN A 200 13.02 16.03 -11.29
C GLN A 200 11.88 17.05 -11.32
N GLU A 201 10.68 16.64 -11.74
CA GLU A 201 9.47 17.49 -11.68
C GLU A 201 9.10 17.83 -10.21
N LEU A 202 9.23 16.86 -9.30
CA LEU A 202 9.04 17.10 -7.86
C LEU A 202 9.97 18.19 -7.36
N MET A 203 11.25 18.12 -7.72
CA MET A 203 12.27 19.06 -7.25
C MET A 203 12.24 20.40 -7.98
N GLY A 204 11.58 20.48 -9.13
CA GLY A 204 11.52 21.67 -9.98
C GLY A 204 12.84 22.03 -10.68
N ALA A 205 13.85 21.15 -10.60
CA ALA A 205 15.17 21.33 -11.21
C ALA A 205 15.86 19.96 -11.33
N SER A 206 16.87 19.85 -12.22
CA SER A 206 17.71 18.65 -12.30
C SER A 206 18.64 18.54 -11.07
N TYR A 207 19.13 17.32 -10.80
CA TYR A 207 20.15 17.12 -9.75
C TYR A 207 21.39 18.00 -9.98
N THR A 208 21.82 18.13 -11.25
CA THR A 208 23.00 18.94 -11.60
C THR A 208 22.83 20.42 -11.25
N ASP A 209 21.59 20.94 -11.40
CA ASP A 209 21.29 22.35 -11.15
C ASP A 209 21.06 22.67 -9.67
N SER A 210 20.60 21.68 -8.90
CA SER A 210 20.23 21.90 -7.49
C SER A 210 20.60 20.73 -6.57
N PRO A 211 21.89 20.30 -6.52
CA PRO A 211 22.30 19.11 -5.77
C PRO A 211 22.04 19.20 -4.27
N GLU A 212 22.01 20.40 -3.70
CA GLU A 212 21.71 20.62 -2.27
C GLU A 212 20.25 20.28 -1.94
N HIS A 213 19.31 20.66 -2.84
CA HIS A 213 17.88 20.35 -2.66
C HIS A 213 17.65 18.84 -2.69
N TYR A 214 18.31 18.12 -3.59
CA TYR A 214 18.23 16.66 -3.66
C TYR A 214 18.79 15.99 -2.41
N ARG A 215 19.91 16.50 -1.88
CA ARG A 215 20.46 16.02 -0.60
C ARG A 215 19.50 16.26 0.56
N ALA A 216 18.87 17.41 0.62
CA ALA A 216 17.87 17.74 1.64
C ALA A 216 16.60 16.89 1.52
N ALA A 217 16.28 16.41 0.32
CA ALA A 217 15.17 15.53 0.03
C ALA A 217 15.53 14.03 0.04
N SER A 218 16.80 13.67 0.29
CA SER A 218 17.26 12.28 0.42
C SER A 218 17.35 11.87 1.88
N VAL A 219 17.13 10.59 2.15
CA VAL A 219 17.09 10.04 3.51
C VAL A 219 18.25 9.08 3.72
N LEU A 220 19.05 9.37 4.73
CA LEU A 220 20.15 8.49 5.16
C LEU A 220 19.74 7.76 6.44
N SER A 221 20.12 6.50 6.57
CA SER A 221 19.78 5.64 7.71
C SER A 221 20.20 6.20 9.08
N SER A 222 21.23 7.05 9.10
CA SER A 222 21.72 7.70 10.33
C SER A 222 20.81 8.84 10.84
N ALA A 223 19.82 9.26 10.06
CA ALA A 223 18.91 10.35 10.40
C ALA A 223 17.78 9.93 11.37
N PHE A 224 17.56 8.62 11.58
CA PHE A 224 16.42 8.13 12.35
C PHE A 224 16.70 8.06 13.84
N THR A 225 15.78 8.61 14.64
CA THR A 225 15.72 8.46 16.11
C THR A 225 14.70 7.42 16.54
N VAL A 226 13.95 6.87 15.59
CA VAL A 226 12.92 5.84 15.79
C VAL A 226 13.27 4.59 14.97
N PRO A 227 12.69 3.41 15.30
CA PRO A 227 12.87 2.21 14.49
C PRO A 227 12.44 2.45 13.04
N ALA A 228 13.32 2.08 12.09
CA ALA A 228 13.09 2.23 10.66
C ALA A 228 13.36 0.90 9.94
N TYR A 229 12.45 0.48 9.08
CA TYR A 229 12.55 -0.73 8.28
C TYR A 229 12.29 -0.45 6.81
N LEU A 230 13.00 -1.17 5.95
CA LEU A 230 12.76 -1.22 4.51
C LEU A 230 12.31 -2.63 4.13
N ILE A 231 11.19 -2.75 3.43
CA ILE A 231 10.75 -4.01 2.80
C ILE A 231 10.93 -3.83 1.30
N ALA A 232 11.74 -4.69 0.70
CA ALA A 232 12.10 -4.64 -0.72
C ALA A 232 11.77 -5.97 -1.41
N GLY A 233 11.25 -5.91 -2.62
CA GLY A 233 11.02 -7.09 -3.46
C GLY A 233 12.28 -7.45 -4.26
N SER A 234 12.60 -8.74 -4.37
CA SER A 234 13.79 -9.17 -5.12
C SER A 234 13.65 -9.02 -6.64
N LEU A 235 12.43 -8.79 -7.13
CA LEU A 235 12.08 -8.58 -8.53
C LEU A 235 11.51 -7.18 -8.78
N ASP A 236 11.81 -6.22 -7.90
CA ASP A 236 11.36 -4.82 -8.09
C ASP A 236 12.22 -4.14 -9.18
N GLU A 237 11.59 -3.85 -10.32
CA GLU A 237 12.21 -3.18 -11.46
C GLU A 237 11.99 -1.66 -11.46
N ILE A 238 11.26 -1.14 -10.46
CA ILE A 238 10.92 0.29 -10.34
C ILE A 238 11.81 0.98 -9.32
N VAL A 239 12.03 0.32 -8.16
CA VAL A 239 12.91 0.81 -7.10
C VAL A 239 13.95 -0.26 -6.79
N GLY A 240 15.15 -0.06 -7.29
CA GLY A 240 16.24 -1.04 -7.23
C GLY A 240 16.94 -1.09 -5.88
N ASP A 241 17.83 -2.05 -5.75
CA ASP A 241 18.65 -2.32 -4.56
C ASP A 241 19.62 -1.16 -4.20
N ASP A 242 19.92 -0.27 -5.15
CA ASP A 242 20.67 0.96 -4.90
C ASP A 242 19.99 1.85 -3.86
N GLN A 243 18.67 1.79 -3.76
CA GLN A 243 17.89 2.52 -2.76
C GLN A 243 17.94 1.89 -1.35
N LEU A 244 18.59 0.75 -1.19
CA LEU A 244 18.85 0.15 0.12
C LEU A 244 20.22 0.53 0.70
N ALA A 245 21.04 1.24 -0.10
CA ALA A 245 22.36 1.68 0.32
C ALA A 245 22.28 2.58 1.57
N GLY A 246 23.21 2.37 2.50
CA GLY A 246 23.26 3.14 3.76
C GLY A 246 22.38 2.61 4.89
N PHE A 247 21.49 1.64 4.63
CA PHE A 247 20.70 0.97 5.67
C PHE A 247 21.39 -0.30 6.15
N GLY A 248 21.34 -0.56 7.45
CA GLY A 248 21.87 -1.80 8.04
C GLY A 248 21.05 -3.03 7.64
N SER A 249 21.71 -4.18 7.54
CA SER A 249 21.04 -5.44 7.16
C SER A 249 19.90 -5.86 8.11
N ASN A 250 19.92 -5.40 9.35
CA ASN A 250 18.86 -5.62 10.34
C ASN A 250 17.64 -4.70 10.13
N GLN A 251 17.76 -3.71 9.27
CA GLN A 251 16.67 -2.79 8.89
C GLN A 251 16.02 -3.18 7.56
N ILE A 252 16.62 -4.08 6.79
CA ILE A 252 16.18 -4.47 5.45
C ILE A 252 15.56 -5.86 5.50
N VAL A 253 14.32 -5.96 5.01
CA VAL A 253 13.59 -7.22 4.81
C VAL A 253 13.39 -7.42 3.31
N ARG A 254 14.06 -8.41 2.73
CA ARG A 254 13.90 -8.77 1.31
C ARG A 254 12.84 -9.83 1.17
N ILE A 255 11.90 -9.60 0.27
CA ILE A 255 10.85 -10.57 -0.08
C ILE A 255 11.27 -11.26 -1.37
N PRO A 256 11.57 -12.57 -1.33
CA PRO A 256 11.89 -13.32 -2.53
C PRO A 256 10.71 -13.32 -3.51
N ASP A 257 11.02 -13.31 -4.80
CA ASP A 257 10.07 -13.40 -5.91
C ASP A 257 8.95 -12.35 -5.92
N ALA A 258 9.13 -11.24 -5.17
CA ALA A 258 8.20 -10.13 -5.10
C ALA A 258 8.70 -8.94 -5.94
N GLY A 259 7.81 -8.32 -6.71
CA GLY A 259 8.04 -7.06 -7.39
C GLY A 259 7.48 -5.87 -6.61
N HIS A 260 7.42 -4.73 -7.28
CA HIS A 260 7.04 -3.44 -6.69
C HIS A 260 5.65 -3.44 -6.02
N PHE A 261 4.66 -4.01 -6.72
CA PHE A 261 3.28 -4.00 -6.27
C PHE A 261 2.91 -5.17 -5.37
N ASP A 262 3.71 -6.24 -5.35
CA ASP A 262 3.55 -7.32 -4.36
C ASP A 262 3.69 -6.80 -2.92
N LEU A 263 4.46 -5.72 -2.72
CA LEU A 263 4.68 -5.14 -1.39
C LEU A 263 3.44 -4.46 -0.83
N ILE A 264 2.45 -4.15 -1.66
CA ILE A 264 1.16 -3.58 -1.24
C ILE A 264 -0.03 -4.50 -1.53
N HIS A 265 0.22 -5.72 -2.03
CA HIS A 265 -0.84 -6.69 -2.27
C HIS A 265 -1.21 -7.44 -0.98
N PRO A 266 -2.47 -7.39 -0.52
CA PRO A 266 -2.88 -7.95 0.77
C PRO A 266 -2.67 -9.47 0.93
N GLU A 267 -2.63 -10.20 -0.17
CA GLU A 267 -2.47 -11.66 -0.17
C GLU A 267 -1.02 -12.10 -0.39
N SER A 268 -0.08 -11.15 -0.47
CA SER A 268 1.34 -11.44 -0.69
C SER A 268 2.05 -11.91 0.58
N THR A 269 3.21 -12.51 0.40
CA THR A 269 4.12 -12.82 1.53
C THR A 269 4.65 -11.55 2.20
N ALA A 270 4.73 -10.43 1.45
CA ALA A 270 5.13 -9.14 1.98
C ALA A 270 4.16 -8.61 3.03
N PHE A 271 2.84 -8.82 2.85
CA PHE A 271 1.83 -8.45 3.84
C PHE A 271 2.06 -9.12 5.19
N ASN A 272 2.34 -10.42 5.20
CA ASN A 272 2.60 -11.14 6.45
C ASN A 272 3.84 -10.58 7.17
N LYS A 273 4.91 -10.27 6.43
CA LYS A 273 6.11 -9.65 7.00
C LYS A 273 5.87 -8.24 7.51
N LEU A 274 5.06 -7.45 6.81
CA LEU A 274 4.64 -6.13 7.25
C LEU A 274 3.89 -6.22 8.60
N VAL A 275 2.94 -7.14 8.71
CA VAL A 275 2.18 -7.37 9.95
C VAL A 275 3.10 -7.80 11.10
N ASP A 276 4.03 -8.73 10.86
CA ASP A 276 5.01 -9.17 11.86
C ASP A 276 5.83 -7.99 12.42
N ILE A 277 6.34 -7.11 11.54
CA ILE A 277 7.11 -5.92 11.94
C ILE A 277 6.21 -4.96 12.72
N LEU A 278 5.00 -4.68 12.25
CA LEU A 278 4.05 -3.81 12.95
C LEU A 278 3.73 -4.31 14.35
N LEU A 279 3.58 -5.62 14.51
CA LEU A 279 3.34 -6.24 15.82
C LEU A 279 4.56 -6.09 16.75
N SER A 280 5.77 -6.21 16.22
CA SER A 280 7.00 -6.04 17.00
C SER A 280 7.23 -4.59 17.45
N LEU A 281 6.93 -3.62 16.59
CA LEU A 281 7.05 -2.19 16.88
C LEU A 281 6.00 -1.66 17.87
N SER A 282 4.95 -2.42 18.10
CA SER A 282 3.81 -1.98 18.90
C SER A 282 3.82 -2.58 20.32
N GLN A 283 4.91 -3.18 20.75
CA GLN A 283 5.13 -3.66 22.11
C GLN A 283 5.74 -2.56 22.95
#